data_69d2211c8319f1caa2bb184b080e966c
#
_entry.id   69d2211c8319f1caa2bb184b080e966c
#
_cell.length_a   1.000
_cell.length_b   1.000
_cell.length_c   1.000
_cell.angle_alpha   90.00
_cell.angle_beta   90.00
_cell.angle_gamma   90.00
#
_symmetry.space_group_name_H-M   'P 1'
#
loop_
_entity.id
_entity.type
_entity.pdbx_description
1 polymer ?
#
loop_
_entity_poly.entity_id
_entity_poly.type
_entity_poly.pdbx_seq_one_letter_code
_entity_poly.pdbx_strand_id
1 'polypeptide(L)'
;LFPYTTLFRSAIEVTDLHSMVQLDDTQSRALRKCIATLHQWGIEVWADDVCEDLLPELLTSQIRFCGIKIDKHTFWNGRTEQAKFLHLTRQCKRVASKVLIEGIETAGDFALARASAADYGQGYLWGRK
;
A
#
# COMPACT_ATOMS: atom_id res chain seq x y z
N LEU A 1 -4.76 10.98 -9.26
CA LEU A 1 -3.53 10.66 -8.51
C LEU A 1 -2.95 11.94 -7.92
N PHE A 2 -2.75 11.95 -6.62
CA PHE A 2 -2.22 13.10 -5.91
C PHE A 2 -0.81 12.82 -5.39
N PRO A 3 0.11 13.80 -5.38
CA PRO A 3 1.36 13.65 -4.66
C PRO A 3 1.07 13.39 -3.19
N TYR A 4 1.79 12.43 -2.61
CA TYR A 4 1.67 12.16 -1.18
C TYR A 4 2.53 13.18 -0.43
N THR A 5 1.89 13.92 0.44
CA THR A 5 2.57 14.85 1.33
C THR A 5 2.43 14.34 2.77
N THR A 6 3.19 14.90 3.69
CA THR A 6 3.16 14.51 5.09
C THR A 6 1.92 15.03 5.83
N LEU A 7 0.75 14.94 5.18
CA LEU A 7 -0.51 15.39 5.76
C LEU A 7 -1.00 14.47 6.89
N PHE A 8 -0.52 13.23 6.91
CA PHE A 8 -0.93 12.25 7.91
C PHE A 8 -0.01 12.39 9.12
N ARG A 9 -0.46 13.16 10.09
CA ARG A 9 0.31 13.42 11.32
C ARG A 9 0.28 12.25 12.30
N SER A 10 -0.66 11.33 12.13
CA SER A 10 -0.87 10.18 13.04
C SER A 10 -1.02 8.93 12.19
N ALA A 11 0.09 8.44 11.66
CA ALA A 11 0.13 7.23 10.87
C ALA A 11 1.20 6.28 11.39
N ILE A 12 0.90 5.00 11.41
CA ILE A 12 1.81 3.92 11.75
C ILE A 12 1.99 3.05 10.52
N GLU A 13 3.23 2.70 10.20
CA GLU A 13 3.52 1.81 9.07
C GLU A 13 3.93 0.44 9.59
N VAL A 14 3.30 -0.60 9.06
CA VAL A 14 3.70 -1.99 9.28
C VAL A 14 4.69 -2.36 8.19
N THR A 15 5.94 -2.57 8.56
CA THR A 15 7.04 -2.81 7.61
C THR A 15 7.38 -4.29 7.44
N ASP A 16 7.07 -5.13 8.42
CA ASP A 16 7.37 -6.57 8.35
C ASP A 16 6.10 -7.36 8.09
N LEU A 17 5.60 -7.25 6.86
CA LEU A 17 4.36 -7.93 6.46
C LEU A 17 4.53 -9.44 6.38
N HIS A 18 5.73 -9.95 6.08
CA HIS A 18 5.97 -11.39 6.02
C HIS A 18 5.73 -12.04 7.37
N SER A 19 6.22 -11.44 8.45
CA SER A 19 5.95 -11.93 9.80
C SER A 19 4.47 -11.82 10.15
N MET A 20 3.82 -10.74 9.73
CA MET A 20 2.40 -10.50 10.02
C MET A 20 1.50 -11.58 9.41
N VAL A 21 1.76 -11.98 8.17
CA VAL A 21 0.93 -12.99 7.50
C VAL A 21 1.16 -14.41 8.03
N GLN A 22 2.19 -14.61 8.85
CA GLN A 22 2.50 -15.89 9.49
C GLN A 22 1.91 -16.04 10.88
N LEU A 23 1.19 -15.03 11.37
CA LEU A 23 0.55 -15.09 12.68
C LEU A 23 -0.54 -16.16 12.71
N ASP A 24 -0.70 -16.81 13.87
CA ASP A 24 -1.82 -17.73 14.07
C ASP A 24 -3.14 -16.97 14.23
N ASP A 25 -4.26 -17.71 14.31
CA ASP A 25 -5.59 -17.11 14.39
C ASP A 25 -5.76 -16.20 15.62
N THR A 26 -5.20 -16.60 16.75
CA THR A 26 -5.28 -15.80 17.99
C THR A 26 -4.50 -14.50 17.84
N GLN A 27 -3.28 -14.59 17.31
CA GLN A 27 -2.42 -13.42 17.09
C GLN A 27 -3.02 -12.48 16.03
N SER A 28 -3.55 -13.03 14.94
CA SER A 28 -4.20 -12.25 13.89
C SER A 28 -5.42 -11.50 14.43
N ARG A 29 -6.21 -12.16 15.27
CA ARG A 29 -7.38 -11.52 15.89
C ARG A 29 -6.96 -10.38 16.80
N ALA A 30 -5.91 -10.58 17.60
CA ALA A 30 -5.38 -9.53 18.47
C ALA A 30 -4.86 -8.34 17.65
N LEU A 31 -4.18 -8.60 16.54
CA LEU A 31 -3.68 -7.54 15.66
C LEU A 31 -4.83 -6.76 15.02
N ARG A 32 -5.85 -7.45 14.50
CA ARG A 32 -7.03 -6.77 13.93
C ARG A 32 -7.70 -5.87 14.95
N LYS A 33 -7.83 -6.34 16.19
CA LYS A 33 -8.43 -5.56 17.29
C LYS A 33 -7.59 -4.34 17.62
N CYS A 34 -6.27 -4.49 17.63
CA CYS A 34 -5.35 -3.38 17.87
C CYS A 34 -5.48 -2.31 16.78
N ILE A 35 -5.52 -2.71 15.51
CA ILE A 35 -5.67 -1.80 14.37
C ILE A 35 -7.02 -1.07 14.46
N ALA A 36 -8.09 -1.78 14.79
CA ALA A 36 -9.41 -1.16 14.95
C ALA A 36 -9.40 -0.10 16.05
N THR A 37 -8.73 -0.38 17.17
CA THR A 37 -8.59 0.58 18.28
C THR A 37 -7.83 1.82 17.84
N LEU A 38 -6.74 1.65 17.09
CA LEU A 38 -5.96 2.77 16.56
C LEU A 38 -6.81 3.64 15.63
N HIS A 39 -7.64 3.01 14.78
CA HIS A 39 -8.56 3.74 13.90
C HIS A 39 -9.54 4.59 14.71
N GLN A 40 -10.05 4.06 15.82
CA GLN A 40 -10.95 4.81 16.69
C GLN A 40 -10.28 6.04 17.30
N TRP A 41 -8.96 5.97 17.49
CA TRP A 41 -8.16 7.09 17.99
C TRP A 41 -7.72 8.06 16.90
N GLY A 42 -8.15 7.84 15.65
CA GLY A 42 -7.77 8.69 14.52
C GLY A 42 -6.37 8.40 13.99
N ILE A 43 -5.79 7.25 14.33
CA ILE A 43 -4.47 6.85 13.85
C ILE A 43 -4.64 5.94 12.65
N GLU A 44 -4.02 6.29 11.53
CA GLU A 44 -4.01 5.46 10.32
C GLU A 44 -2.92 4.39 10.42
N VAL A 45 -3.25 3.19 9.98
CA VAL A 45 -2.29 2.09 9.91
C VAL A 45 -2.10 1.73 8.44
N TRP A 46 -0.87 1.80 7.97
CA TRP A 46 -0.48 1.56 6.58
C TRP A 46 0.39 0.32 6.48
N ALA A 47 0.20 -0.45 5.43
CA ALA A 47 1.08 -1.56 5.07
C ALA A 47 2.15 -1.05 4.11
N ASP A 48 3.41 -1.15 4.51
CA ASP A 48 4.55 -0.70 3.72
C ASP A 48 5.14 -1.85 2.89
N ASP A 49 5.80 -1.52 1.79
CA ASP A 49 6.51 -2.46 0.92
C ASP A 49 5.65 -3.64 0.45
N VAL A 50 4.41 -3.35 0.07
CA VAL A 50 3.53 -4.40 -0.46
C VAL A 50 3.97 -4.77 -1.88
N CYS A 51 4.14 -6.07 -2.10
CA CYS A 51 4.45 -6.66 -3.39
C CYS A 51 3.43 -7.73 -3.74
N GLU A 52 3.53 -8.23 -4.99
CA GLU A 52 2.57 -9.23 -5.49
C GLU A 52 2.49 -10.48 -4.63
N ASP A 53 3.63 -10.94 -4.13
CA ASP A 53 3.72 -12.20 -3.39
C ASP A 53 2.96 -12.16 -2.07
N LEU A 54 2.85 -11.00 -1.45
CA LEU A 54 2.18 -10.83 -0.16
C LEU A 54 0.68 -10.65 -0.28
N LEU A 55 0.20 -10.25 -1.45
CA LEU A 55 -1.19 -9.83 -1.61
C LEU A 55 -2.21 -10.93 -1.32
N PRO A 56 -2.01 -12.20 -1.77
CA PRO A 56 -2.96 -13.26 -1.45
C PRO A 56 -3.12 -13.47 0.07
N GLU A 57 -2.02 -13.46 0.81
CA GLU A 57 -2.07 -13.61 2.26
C GLU A 57 -2.72 -12.41 2.93
N LEU A 58 -2.46 -11.21 2.45
CA LEU A 58 -3.12 -10.00 2.97
C LEU A 58 -4.63 -10.06 2.78
N LEU A 59 -5.08 -10.52 1.61
CA LEU A 59 -6.51 -10.70 1.34
C LEU A 59 -7.14 -11.73 2.28
N THR A 60 -6.42 -12.81 2.56
CA THR A 60 -6.90 -13.89 3.42
C THR A 60 -6.89 -13.51 4.90
N SER A 61 -5.97 -12.64 5.32
CA SER A 61 -5.79 -12.27 6.72
C SER A 61 -6.98 -11.53 7.31
N GLN A 62 -7.83 -10.93 6.48
CA GLN A 62 -8.95 -10.08 6.88
C GLN A 62 -8.53 -8.83 7.66
N ILE A 63 -7.23 -8.50 7.63
CA ILE A 63 -6.72 -7.27 8.22
C ILE A 63 -6.96 -6.14 7.23
N ARG A 64 -7.60 -5.06 7.67
CA ARG A 64 -7.87 -3.90 6.85
C ARG A 64 -6.93 -2.77 7.25
N PHE A 65 -6.23 -2.24 6.27
CA PHE A 65 -5.35 -1.08 6.44
C PHE A 65 -6.04 0.18 5.94
N CYS A 66 -5.65 1.33 6.48
CA CYS A 66 -6.06 2.61 5.90
C CYS A 66 -5.43 2.78 4.52
N GLY A 67 -4.18 2.39 4.38
CA GLY A 67 -3.46 2.53 3.14
C GLY A 67 -2.43 1.44 2.92
N ILE A 68 -2.04 1.30 1.67
CA ILE A 68 -0.97 0.41 1.22
C ILE A 68 0.03 1.24 0.43
N LYS A 69 1.31 1.03 0.71
CA LYS A 69 2.40 1.55 -0.11
C LYS A 69 2.95 0.43 -0.97
N ILE A 70 2.86 0.62 -2.28
CA ILE A 70 3.46 -0.31 -3.24
C ILE A 70 4.92 0.08 -3.43
N ASP A 71 5.81 -0.87 -3.19
CA ASP A 71 7.24 -0.70 -3.33
C ASP A 71 7.63 -0.27 -4.74
N LYS A 72 8.67 0.58 -4.84
CA LYS A 72 9.14 1.10 -6.12
C LYS A 72 9.55 0.00 -7.10
N HIS A 73 10.16 -1.09 -6.61
CA HIS A 73 10.57 -2.18 -7.48
C HIS A 73 9.37 -2.91 -8.09
N THR A 74 8.32 -3.12 -7.32
CA THR A 74 7.06 -3.67 -7.81
C THR A 74 6.44 -2.77 -8.88
N PHE A 75 6.45 -1.47 -8.65
CA PHE A 75 5.95 -0.51 -9.63
C PHE A 75 6.81 -0.51 -10.90
N TRP A 76 8.14 -0.50 -10.76
CA TRP A 76 9.03 -0.48 -11.94
C TRP A 76 8.90 -1.74 -12.79
N ASN A 77 8.64 -2.89 -12.18
CA ASN A 77 8.30 -4.11 -12.94
C ASN A 77 7.03 -3.90 -13.78
N GLY A 78 6.13 -3.08 -13.29
CA GLY A 78 4.90 -2.72 -14.02
C GLY A 78 5.13 -1.93 -15.30
N ARG A 79 6.33 -1.34 -15.48
CA ARG A 79 6.67 -0.62 -16.73
C ARG A 79 6.57 -1.53 -17.94
N THR A 80 6.89 -2.80 -17.80
CA THR A 80 6.85 -3.81 -18.87
C THR A 80 5.65 -4.75 -18.78
N GLU A 81 4.93 -4.75 -17.65
CA GLU A 81 3.76 -5.61 -17.42
C GLU A 81 2.60 -4.77 -16.90
N GLN A 82 2.16 -3.81 -17.73
CA GLN A 82 1.20 -2.79 -17.30
C GLN A 82 -0.15 -3.37 -16.86
N ALA A 83 -0.70 -4.32 -17.63
CA ALA A 83 -1.98 -4.94 -17.29
C ALA A 83 -1.95 -5.63 -15.92
N LYS A 84 -0.84 -6.32 -15.66
CA LYS A 84 -0.63 -7.00 -14.38
C LYS A 84 -0.55 -6.01 -13.23
N PHE A 85 0.16 -4.89 -13.43
CA PHE A 85 0.26 -3.84 -12.42
C PHE A 85 -1.08 -3.18 -12.15
N LEU A 86 -1.86 -2.88 -13.19
CA LEU A 86 -3.19 -2.31 -13.02
C LEU A 86 -4.09 -3.25 -12.20
N HIS A 87 -4.01 -4.55 -12.47
CA HIS A 87 -4.75 -5.56 -11.69
C HIS A 87 -4.30 -5.57 -10.23
N LEU A 88 -2.99 -5.52 -9.98
CA LEU A 88 -2.42 -5.49 -8.64
C LEU A 88 -2.99 -4.32 -7.82
N THR A 89 -3.03 -3.12 -8.40
CA THR A 89 -3.55 -1.95 -7.67
C THR A 89 -5.04 -2.11 -7.34
N ARG A 90 -5.82 -2.71 -8.23
CA ARG A 90 -7.23 -3.00 -7.94
C ARG A 90 -7.37 -3.98 -6.78
N GLN A 91 -6.50 -4.99 -6.72
CA GLN A 91 -6.51 -5.94 -5.60
C GLN A 91 -6.13 -5.26 -4.29
N CYS A 92 -5.18 -4.33 -4.32
CA CYS A 92 -4.80 -3.55 -3.14
C CYS A 92 -5.98 -2.76 -2.57
N LYS A 93 -6.86 -2.26 -3.43
CA LYS A 93 -8.06 -1.54 -2.97
C LYS A 93 -9.04 -2.43 -2.22
N ARG A 94 -8.91 -3.73 -2.33
CA ARG A 94 -9.72 -4.67 -1.54
C ARG A 94 -9.21 -4.83 -0.11
N VAL A 95 -7.93 -4.50 0.13
CA VAL A 95 -7.28 -4.63 1.44
C VAL A 95 -7.24 -3.29 2.18
N ALA A 96 -7.18 -2.19 1.43
CA ALA A 96 -7.07 -0.86 2.01
C ALA A 96 -7.86 0.16 1.18
N SER A 97 -8.28 1.24 1.82
CA SER A 97 -9.02 2.30 1.13
C SER A 97 -8.13 3.23 0.31
N LYS A 98 -6.86 3.33 0.66
CA LYS A 98 -5.88 4.20 -0.01
C LYS A 98 -4.71 3.38 -0.53
N VAL A 99 -4.24 3.71 -1.74
CA VAL A 99 -3.07 3.07 -2.34
C VAL A 99 -2.10 4.14 -2.79
N LEU A 100 -0.85 4.01 -2.39
CA LEU A 100 0.24 4.91 -2.73
C LEU A 100 1.29 4.13 -3.50
N ILE A 101 1.76 4.69 -4.61
CA ILE A 101 2.83 4.11 -5.42
C ILE A 101 4.11 4.89 -5.16
N GLU A 102 5.19 4.17 -4.85
CA GLU A 102 6.52 4.75 -4.72
C GLU A 102 7.30 4.61 -6.03
N GLY A 103 8.23 5.54 -6.27
CA GLY A 103 9.16 5.44 -7.38
C GLY A 103 8.70 6.04 -8.69
N ILE A 104 7.77 6.98 -8.67
CA ILE A 104 7.32 7.68 -9.88
C ILE A 104 8.40 8.70 -10.25
N GLU A 105 9.09 8.46 -11.38
CA GLU A 105 10.26 9.25 -11.77
C GLU A 105 10.10 9.91 -13.13
N THR A 106 9.27 9.35 -14.02
CA THR A 106 9.12 9.79 -15.39
C THR A 106 7.67 10.11 -15.72
N ALA A 107 7.45 10.80 -16.83
CA ALA A 107 6.11 11.05 -17.34
C ALA A 107 5.36 9.74 -17.67
N GLY A 108 6.09 8.73 -18.17
CA GLY A 108 5.52 7.41 -18.40
C GLY A 108 5.08 6.72 -17.13
N ASP A 109 5.89 6.83 -16.08
CA ASP A 109 5.53 6.31 -14.74
C ASP A 109 4.25 6.99 -14.23
N PHE A 110 4.17 8.30 -14.38
CA PHE A 110 2.99 9.04 -13.96
C PHE A 110 1.75 8.58 -14.73
N ALA A 111 1.88 8.37 -16.04
CA ALA A 111 0.76 7.90 -16.85
C ALA A 111 0.27 6.52 -16.40
N LEU A 112 1.20 5.60 -16.10
CA LEU A 112 0.85 4.28 -15.60
C LEU A 112 0.17 4.36 -14.22
N ALA A 113 0.74 5.14 -13.33
CA ALA A 113 0.18 5.33 -11.98
C ALA A 113 -1.22 5.94 -12.06
N ARG A 114 -1.40 6.93 -12.93
CA ARG A 114 -2.70 7.59 -13.12
C ARG A 114 -3.76 6.63 -13.68
N ALA A 115 -3.37 5.71 -14.55
CA ALA A 115 -4.27 4.70 -15.11
C ALA A 115 -4.63 3.62 -14.09
N SER A 116 -3.87 3.48 -13.01
CA SER A 116 -4.09 2.48 -11.97
C SER A 116 -5.18 2.91 -10.99
N ALA A 117 -5.47 2.03 -10.02
CA ALA A 117 -6.40 2.33 -8.94
C ALA A 117 -5.78 3.13 -7.80
N ALA A 118 -4.52 3.53 -7.91
CA ALA A 118 -3.81 4.26 -6.86
C ALA A 118 -4.36 5.67 -6.66
N ASP A 119 -4.30 6.13 -5.42
CA ASP A 119 -4.77 7.45 -5.00
C ASP A 119 -3.62 8.46 -4.90
N TYR A 120 -2.42 7.99 -4.55
CA TYR A 120 -1.27 8.84 -4.28
C TYR A 120 -0.01 8.29 -4.95
N GLY A 121 0.95 9.18 -5.17
CA GLY A 121 2.24 8.81 -5.69
C GLY A 121 3.37 9.57 -5.01
N GLN A 122 4.53 8.93 -4.93
CA GLN A 122 5.79 9.52 -4.45
C GLN A 122 6.88 9.22 -5.46
N GLY A 123 7.85 10.12 -5.58
CA GLY A 123 9.00 9.90 -6.43
C GLY A 123 9.67 11.18 -6.90
N TYR A 124 10.75 11.03 -7.63
CA TYR A 124 11.55 12.15 -8.09
C TYR A 124 10.85 13.04 -9.11
N LEU A 125 9.75 12.59 -9.70
CA LEU A 125 8.96 13.43 -10.62
C LEU A 125 8.54 14.74 -9.95
N TRP A 126 8.27 14.71 -8.64
CA TRP A 126 7.88 15.88 -7.87
C TRP A 126 9.05 16.51 -7.11
N GLY A 127 10.28 16.11 -7.44
CA GLY A 127 11.48 16.63 -6.81
C GLY A 127 11.92 15.84 -5.59
N ARG A 128 13.15 16.13 -5.14
CA ARG A 128 13.71 15.53 -3.92
C ARG A 128 13.23 16.30 -2.70
N LYS A 129 12.94 15.54 -1.69
CA LYS A 129 12.65 16.11 -0.37
C LYS A 129 13.82 15.84 0.56
#